data_5d9c661768549498f5eca40c23bbdfe7
#
_entry.id   5d9c661768549498f5eca40c23bbdfe7
#
_cell.length_a   1.000
_cell.length_b   1.000
_cell.length_c   1.000
_cell.angle_alpha   90.00
_cell.angle_beta   90.00
_cell.angle_gamma   90.00
#
_symmetry.space_group_name_H-M   'P 1'
#
loop_
_entity.id
_entity.type
_entity.pdbx_description
1 polymer ?
#
loop_
_entity_poly.entity_id
_entity_poly.type
_entity_poly.pdbx_seq_one_letter_code
_entity_poly.pdbx_strand_id
1 'polypeptide(L)'
;LDKQREQAEAVKEASAAEQEKQASENPAGWIPMQNGNTTTWMNMQDGATAGFVTGKGDAAYAQVKLGDTILVLLSDGIYQDGEHTYAMYCDVYGVGEDGTPVQIGELLSEGTAYPICVGTSGFYVTSGHSIEVYNLDTATGQLVLTGSNTESFDENGNETYYRLDSRGQRVESTEEEYLQAWEEYRKDAQPVEF
;
A
#
# COMPACT_ATOMS: atom_id res chain seq x y z
N LEU A 1 -17.73 -0.88 -42.71
CA LEU A 1 -18.12 -1.80 -41.62
C LEU A 1 -17.01 -2.81 -41.30
N ASP A 2 -16.35 -3.43 -42.31
CA ASP A 2 -15.33 -4.47 -42.12
C ASP A 2 -14.05 -3.91 -41.47
N LYS A 3 -13.57 -2.75 -41.88
CA LYS A 3 -12.38 -2.11 -41.29
C LYS A 3 -12.52 -1.74 -39.80
N GLN A 4 -13.71 -1.38 -39.37
CA GLN A 4 -13.97 -1.07 -37.94
C GLN A 4 -14.03 -2.35 -37.09
N ARG A 5 -14.46 -3.44 -37.69
CA ARG A 5 -14.49 -4.76 -37.06
C ARG A 5 -13.09 -5.35 -36.90
N GLU A 6 -12.26 -5.26 -37.95
CA GLU A 6 -10.83 -5.64 -37.87
C GLU A 6 -10.03 -4.83 -36.87
N GLN A 7 -10.28 -3.52 -36.77
CA GLN A 7 -9.63 -2.68 -35.77
C GLN A 7 -10.08 -3.03 -34.34
N ALA A 8 -11.34 -3.36 -34.14
CA ALA A 8 -11.84 -3.77 -32.82
C ALA A 8 -11.32 -5.18 -32.41
N GLU A 9 -11.14 -6.09 -33.34
CA GLU A 9 -10.52 -7.40 -33.11
C GLU A 9 -9.02 -7.26 -32.79
N ALA A 10 -8.29 -6.45 -33.55
CA ALA A 10 -6.87 -6.20 -33.31
C ALA A 10 -6.59 -5.54 -31.95
N VAL A 11 -7.45 -4.60 -31.50
CA VAL A 11 -7.37 -3.99 -30.17
C VAL A 11 -7.67 -5.02 -29.07
N LYS A 12 -8.61 -5.92 -29.30
CA LYS A 12 -8.92 -7.01 -28.35
C LYS A 12 -7.78 -8.02 -28.22
N GLU A 13 -7.16 -8.40 -29.35
CA GLU A 13 -6.00 -9.31 -29.34
C GLU A 13 -4.77 -8.67 -28.70
N ALA A 14 -4.49 -7.38 -28.96
CA ALA A 14 -3.41 -6.64 -28.32
C ALA A 14 -3.62 -6.52 -26.80
N SER A 15 -4.84 -6.22 -26.37
CA SER A 15 -5.19 -6.15 -24.94
C SER A 15 -5.06 -7.53 -24.24
N ALA A 16 -5.46 -8.61 -24.89
CA ALA A 16 -5.33 -9.96 -24.35
C ALA A 16 -3.86 -10.39 -24.24
N ALA A 17 -3.03 -10.06 -25.26
CA ALA A 17 -1.60 -10.36 -25.23
C ALA A 17 -0.85 -9.55 -24.16
N GLU A 18 -1.27 -8.32 -23.90
CA GLU A 18 -0.70 -7.47 -22.86
C GLU A 18 -1.10 -7.97 -21.46
N GLN A 19 -2.33 -8.45 -21.30
CA GLN A 19 -2.80 -9.09 -20.07
C GLN A 19 -2.08 -10.43 -19.80
N GLU A 20 -1.84 -11.27 -20.82
CA GLU A 20 -1.05 -12.49 -20.68
C GLU A 20 0.41 -12.18 -20.33
N LYS A 21 0.99 -11.10 -20.86
CA LYS A 21 2.34 -10.68 -20.53
C LYS A 21 2.45 -10.17 -19.09
N GLN A 22 1.53 -9.34 -18.61
CA GLN A 22 1.45 -8.92 -17.22
C GLN A 22 1.23 -10.11 -16.27
N ALA A 23 0.39 -11.07 -16.64
CA ALA A 23 0.20 -12.28 -15.84
C ALA A 23 1.48 -13.13 -15.72
N SER A 24 2.31 -13.18 -16.78
CA SER A 24 3.58 -13.93 -16.77
C SER A 24 4.71 -13.20 -16.00
N GLU A 25 4.61 -11.89 -15.85
CA GLU A 25 5.57 -11.05 -15.12
C GLU A 25 5.19 -10.87 -13.63
N ASN A 26 4.01 -11.34 -13.22
CA ASN A 26 3.53 -11.24 -11.85
C ASN A 26 3.78 -12.55 -11.06
N PRO A 27 4.90 -12.67 -10.33
CA PRO A 27 5.27 -13.89 -9.63
C PRO A 27 4.31 -14.28 -8.52
N ALA A 28 3.41 -13.39 -8.15
CA ALA A 28 2.42 -13.60 -7.08
C ALA A 28 1.09 -14.18 -7.58
N GLY A 29 0.91 -14.35 -8.89
CA GLY A 29 -0.26 -15.01 -9.47
C GLY A 29 -1.53 -14.15 -9.57
N TRP A 30 -1.44 -12.83 -9.34
CA TRP A 30 -2.57 -11.91 -9.52
C TRP A 30 -2.70 -11.48 -10.98
N ILE A 31 -3.91 -11.57 -11.52
CA ILE A 31 -4.25 -11.17 -12.89
C ILE A 31 -5.27 -10.04 -12.86
N PRO A 32 -4.99 -8.90 -13.52
CA PRO A 32 -5.97 -7.85 -13.68
C PRO A 32 -7.06 -8.26 -14.67
N MET A 33 -8.31 -8.10 -14.26
CA MET A 33 -9.48 -8.33 -15.11
C MET A 33 -10.28 -7.03 -15.19
N GLN A 34 -10.43 -6.49 -16.40
CA GLN A 34 -11.25 -5.29 -16.62
C GLN A 34 -12.69 -5.67 -16.99
N ASN A 35 -13.64 -5.04 -16.30
CA ASN A 35 -15.05 -5.12 -16.60
C ASN A 35 -15.66 -3.70 -16.60
N GLY A 36 -15.69 -3.08 -17.76
CA GLY A 36 -16.07 -1.67 -17.91
C GLY A 36 -15.07 -0.75 -17.21
N ASN A 37 -15.54 0.09 -16.26
CA ASN A 37 -14.69 1.00 -15.49
C ASN A 37 -14.15 0.36 -14.19
N THR A 38 -14.34 -0.93 -14.02
CA THR A 38 -13.88 -1.66 -12.83
C THR A 38 -12.72 -2.56 -13.22
N THR A 39 -11.61 -2.43 -12.53
CA THR A 39 -10.53 -3.39 -12.59
C THR A 39 -10.65 -4.32 -11.40
N THR A 40 -10.75 -5.61 -11.66
CA THR A 40 -10.79 -6.67 -10.65
C THR A 40 -9.49 -7.45 -10.76
N TRP A 41 -8.82 -7.66 -9.65
CA TRP A 41 -7.63 -8.50 -9.58
C TRP A 41 -8.03 -9.88 -9.06
N MET A 42 -7.65 -10.92 -9.75
CA MET A 42 -7.93 -12.31 -9.34
C MET A 42 -6.60 -13.04 -9.12
N ASN A 43 -6.45 -13.63 -7.95
CA ASN A 43 -5.34 -14.53 -7.69
C ASN A 43 -5.65 -15.91 -8.28
N MET A 44 -4.84 -16.37 -9.22
CA MET A 44 -5.02 -17.65 -9.90
C MET A 44 -4.68 -18.86 -9.03
N GLN A 45 -4.02 -18.68 -7.89
CA GLN A 45 -3.66 -19.77 -6.99
C GLN A 45 -4.79 -20.13 -6.04
N ASP A 46 -5.54 -19.14 -5.55
CA ASP A 46 -6.60 -19.34 -4.55
C ASP A 46 -7.96 -18.77 -4.97
N GLY A 47 -8.05 -18.12 -6.13
CA GLY A 47 -9.27 -17.51 -6.65
C GLY A 47 -9.71 -16.22 -5.94
N ALA A 48 -8.89 -15.69 -5.02
CA ALA A 48 -9.17 -14.40 -4.39
C ALA A 48 -9.26 -13.29 -5.44
N THR A 49 -10.18 -12.36 -5.25
CA THR A 49 -10.37 -11.23 -6.16
C THR A 49 -10.28 -9.92 -5.39
N ALA A 50 -9.63 -8.93 -5.97
CA ALA A 50 -9.67 -7.54 -5.54
C ALA A 50 -10.30 -6.70 -6.65
N GLY A 51 -11.24 -5.83 -6.32
CA GLY A 51 -11.92 -4.99 -7.29
C GLY A 51 -11.93 -3.53 -6.86
N PHE A 52 -11.71 -2.63 -7.82
CA PHE A 52 -11.87 -1.19 -7.59
C PHE A 52 -12.36 -0.50 -8.87
N VAL A 53 -12.96 0.66 -8.68
CA VAL A 53 -13.45 1.48 -9.80
C VAL A 53 -12.33 2.42 -10.22
N THR A 54 -11.86 2.27 -11.45
CA THR A 54 -10.91 3.21 -12.06
C THR A 54 -11.67 4.39 -12.67
N GLY A 55 -12.08 5.33 -11.84
CA GLY A 55 -12.79 6.51 -12.34
C GLY A 55 -11.91 7.53 -13.05
N LYS A 56 -10.60 7.54 -12.79
CA LYS A 56 -9.66 8.53 -13.35
C LYS A 56 -8.24 7.98 -13.32
N GLY A 57 -7.70 7.65 -14.48
CA GLY A 57 -6.26 7.46 -14.66
C GLY A 57 -5.68 6.17 -14.10
N ASP A 58 -4.39 6.14 -14.06
CA ASP A 58 -3.55 4.97 -13.87
C ASP A 58 -3.45 4.57 -12.38
N ALA A 59 -4.43 3.85 -11.88
CA ALA A 59 -4.28 3.20 -10.59
C ALA A 59 -3.24 2.07 -10.70
N ALA A 60 -2.32 2.03 -9.74
CA ALA A 60 -1.33 0.99 -9.63
C ALA A 60 -1.59 0.13 -8.39
N TYR A 61 -1.01 -1.05 -8.35
CA TYR A 61 -1.10 -1.94 -7.20
C TYR A 61 0.27 -2.49 -6.83
N ALA A 62 0.41 -2.81 -5.56
CA ALA A 62 1.52 -3.57 -5.05
C ALA A 62 1.01 -4.76 -4.24
N GLN A 63 1.75 -5.84 -4.26
CA GLN A 63 1.49 -6.99 -3.41
C GLN A 63 2.55 -7.05 -2.33
N VAL A 64 2.11 -7.11 -1.08
CA VAL A 64 3.00 -7.10 0.08
C VAL A 64 2.70 -8.30 0.97
N LYS A 65 3.74 -8.98 1.41
CA LYS A 65 3.65 -10.01 2.42
C LYS A 65 3.93 -9.41 3.79
N LEU A 66 2.92 -9.45 4.68
CA LEU A 66 3.02 -9.02 6.07
C LEU A 66 2.86 -10.24 6.99
N GLY A 67 3.94 -10.69 7.61
CA GLY A 67 3.98 -12.00 8.28
C GLY A 67 3.67 -13.13 7.28
N ASP A 68 2.63 -13.90 7.53
CA ASP A 68 2.16 -14.97 6.62
C ASP A 68 1.00 -14.52 5.72
N THR A 69 0.54 -13.28 5.85
CA THR A 69 -0.60 -12.76 5.10
C THR A 69 -0.13 -11.98 3.87
N ILE A 70 -0.75 -12.23 2.74
CA ILE A 70 -0.56 -11.46 1.51
C ILE A 70 -1.64 -10.39 1.44
N LEU A 71 -1.21 -9.13 1.29
CA LEU A 71 -2.06 -7.96 1.17
C LEU A 71 -1.87 -7.31 -0.20
N VAL A 72 -2.91 -6.67 -0.70
CA VAL A 72 -2.87 -5.89 -1.94
C VAL A 72 -3.07 -4.42 -1.59
N LEU A 73 -2.14 -3.60 -2.04
CA LEU A 73 -2.18 -2.16 -1.91
C LEU A 73 -2.61 -1.57 -3.25
N LEU A 74 -3.62 -0.70 -3.25
CA LEU A 74 -4.10 -0.01 -4.44
C LEU A 74 -3.96 1.50 -4.27
N SER A 75 -3.39 2.17 -5.27
CA SER A 75 -3.20 3.62 -5.25
C SER A 75 -3.45 4.24 -6.61
N ASP A 76 -4.13 5.39 -6.63
CA ASP A 76 -4.15 6.34 -7.74
C ASP A 76 -3.26 7.57 -7.47
N GLY A 77 -2.60 7.63 -6.30
CA GLY A 77 -1.64 8.66 -5.88
C GLY A 77 -0.19 8.24 -6.04
N ILE A 78 0.13 7.65 -7.18
CA ILE A 78 1.50 7.21 -7.49
C ILE A 78 2.38 8.35 -8.01
N TYR A 79 3.68 8.19 -7.81
CA TYR A 79 4.70 9.08 -8.36
C TYR A 79 5.95 8.29 -8.77
N GLN A 80 6.74 8.90 -9.65
CA GLN A 80 8.00 8.32 -10.13
C GLN A 80 9.18 8.90 -9.36
N ASP A 81 10.10 8.03 -8.94
CA ASP A 81 11.42 8.39 -8.46
C ASP A 81 12.48 7.53 -9.16
N GLY A 82 13.12 8.12 -10.17
CA GLY A 82 13.98 7.39 -11.08
C GLY A 82 13.22 6.34 -11.91
N GLU A 83 13.62 5.09 -11.79
CA GLU A 83 12.96 3.94 -12.46
C GLU A 83 11.87 3.29 -11.60
N HIS A 84 11.68 3.76 -10.37
CA HIS A 84 10.77 3.18 -9.40
C HIS A 84 9.46 3.97 -9.33
N THR A 85 8.36 3.28 -9.08
CA THR A 85 7.05 3.86 -8.85
C THR A 85 6.64 3.64 -7.40
N TYR A 86 6.32 4.73 -6.72
CA TYR A 86 5.90 4.71 -5.33
C TYR A 86 4.53 5.36 -5.15
N ALA A 87 3.92 5.19 -3.99
CA ALA A 87 2.68 5.85 -3.61
C ALA A 87 2.83 6.65 -2.32
N MET A 88 2.13 7.80 -2.25
CA MET A 88 1.97 8.58 -1.03
C MET A 88 0.83 8.07 -0.16
N TYR A 89 -0.19 7.48 -0.78
CA TYR A 89 -1.29 6.84 -0.08
C TYR A 89 -1.73 5.58 -0.82
N CYS A 90 -2.35 4.67 -0.11
CA CYS A 90 -2.99 3.51 -0.72
C CYS A 90 -4.10 2.96 0.17
N ASP A 91 -5.08 2.33 -0.47
CA ASP A 91 -6.02 1.43 0.16
C ASP A 91 -5.37 0.06 0.34
N VAL A 92 -5.55 -0.55 1.49
CA VAL A 92 -5.02 -1.88 1.80
C VAL A 92 -6.16 -2.89 1.82
N TYR A 93 -6.00 -3.95 1.04
CA TYR A 93 -6.98 -5.04 0.92
C TYR A 93 -6.40 -6.35 1.44
N GLY A 94 -7.21 -7.04 2.21
CA GLY A 94 -7.02 -8.42 2.59
C GLY A 94 -8.08 -9.33 1.97
N VAL A 95 -8.10 -10.59 2.36
CA VAL A 95 -9.11 -11.58 1.94
C VAL A 95 -10.03 -11.85 3.12
N GLY A 96 -11.33 -11.65 2.92
CA GLY A 96 -12.36 -11.95 3.90
C GLY A 96 -12.58 -13.45 4.09
N GLU A 97 -13.38 -13.84 5.08
CA GLU A 97 -13.69 -15.24 5.39
C GLU A 97 -14.36 -15.98 4.23
N ASP A 98 -15.08 -15.27 3.38
CA ASP A 98 -15.74 -15.79 2.18
C ASP A 98 -14.83 -15.82 0.94
N GLY A 99 -13.54 -15.46 1.08
CA GLY A 99 -12.57 -15.38 0.00
C GLY A 99 -12.67 -14.11 -0.85
N THR A 100 -13.57 -13.18 -0.50
CA THR A 100 -13.68 -11.89 -1.20
C THR A 100 -12.67 -10.88 -0.68
N PRO A 101 -12.19 -9.94 -1.52
CA PRO A 101 -11.34 -8.86 -1.08
C PRO A 101 -12.12 -7.89 -0.17
N VAL A 102 -11.50 -7.53 0.92
CA VAL A 102 -12.04 -6.57 1.88
C VAL A 102 -11.00 -5.48 2.12
N GLN A 103 -11.40 -4.22 1.99
CA GLN A 103 -10.56 -3.11 2.43
C GLN A 103 -10.41 -3.17 3.95
N ILE A 104 -9.18 -3.29 4.39
CA ILE A 104 -8.83 -3.47 5.81
C ILE A 104 -8.18 -2.24 6.43
N GLY A 105 -7.89 -1.22 5.62
CA GLY A 105 -7.33 0.05 6.05
C GLY A 105 -6.81 0.90 4.91
N GLU A 106 -6.23 2.02 5.30
CA GLU A 106 -5.61 3.01 4.41
C GLU A 106 -4.27 3.41 5.00
N LEU A 107 -3.30 3.71 4.13
CA LEU A 107 -2.00 4.26 4.51
C LEU A 107 -1.80 5.59 3.77
N LEU A 108 -1.40 6.61 4.51
CA LEU A 108 -1.19 7.95 3.99
C LEU A 108 0.10 8.55 4.55
N SER A 109 1.08 8.78 3.71
CA SER A 109 2.33 9.45 4.06
C SER A 109 2.33 10.93 3.68
N GLU A 110 3.24 11.70 4.22
CA GLU A 110 3.31 13.15 4.00
C GLU A 110 4.28 13.51 2.87
N GLY A 111 3.77 13.43 1.63
CA GLY A 111 4.50 13.86 0.44
C GLY A 111 5.46 12.82 -0.15
N THR A 112 6.00 13.14 -1.32
CA THR A 112 6.81 12.22 -2.14
C THR A 112 8.18 11.89 -1.57
N ALA A 113 8.65 12.64 -0.57
CA ALA A 113 9.90 12.33 0.14
C ALA A 113 9.78 11.13 1.09
N TYR A 114 8.54 10.68 1.35
CA TYR A 114 8.22 9.66 2.33
C TYR A 114 7.31 8.60 1.71
N PRO A 115 7.83 7.69 0.88
CA PRO A 115 7.03 6.60 0.32
C PRO A 115 6.49 5.70 1.42
N ILE A 116 5.35 5.06 1.17
CA ILE A 116 4.87 3.99 2.02
C ILE A 116 5.91 2.87 2.01
N CYS A 117 6.33 2.42 3.18
CA CYS A 117 7.31 1.36 3.34
C CYS A 117 6.72 0.14 4.06
N VAL A 118 7.36 -1.00 3.89
CA VAL A 118 7.07 -2.21 4.66
C VAL A 118 8.36 -2.73 5.29
N GLY A 119 8.25 -3.30 6.47
CA GLY A 119 9.34 -3.95 7.18
C GLY A 119 8.85 -5.09 8.05
N THR A 120 9.73 -5.61 8.90
CA THR A 120 9.41 -6.73 9.80
C THR A 120 8.40 -6.33 10.87
N SER A 121 8.36 -5.05 11.24
CA SER A 121 7.45 -4.51 12.25
C SER A 121 6.07 -4.13 11.71
N GLY A 122 5.88 -4.06 10.40
CA GLY A 122 4.62 -3.66 9.78
C GLY A 122 4.81 -2.72 8.59
N PHE A 123 3.76 -2.00 8.24
CA PHE A 123 3.85 -0.85 7.32
C PHE A 123 4.32 0.39 8.06
N TYR A 124 5.23 1.10 7.44
CA TYR A 124 5.70 2.39 7.91
C TYR A 124 5.09 3.52 7.08
N VAL A 125 4.54 4.48 7.79
CA VAL A 125 4.07 5.75 7.26
C VAL A 125 4.83 6.86 7.97
N THR A 126 5.47 7.72 7.21
CA THR A 126 6.35 8.75 7.79
C THR A 126 6.02 10.14 7.29
N SER A 127 6.40 11.11 8.06
CA SER A 127 6.46 12.52 7.72
C SER A 127 7.83 13.10 8.09
N GLY A 128 8.02 14.42 7.97
CA GLY A 128 9.22 15.07 8.46
C GLY A 128 9.41 14.95 9.98
N HIS A 129 8.34 14.71 10.72
CA HIS A 129 8.28 14.80 12.18
C HIS A 129 7.60 13.59 12.84
N SER A 130 7.27 12.54 12.08
CA SER A 130 6.62 11.37 12.64
C SER A 130 6.99 10.08 11.92
N ILE A 131 6.98 9.00 12.68
CA ILE A 131 6.99 7.63 12.19
C ILE A 131 5.79 6.92 12.79
N GLU A 132 4.96 6.34 11.94
CA GLU A 132 3.83 5.52 12.35
C GLU A 132 4.01 4.10 11.82
N VAL A 133 3.64 3.12 12.62
CA VAL A 133 3.71 1.69 12.26
C VAL A 133 2.31 1.10 12.33
N TYR A 134 1.88 0.55 11.21
CA TYR A 134 0.60 -0.13 11.07
C TYR A 134 0.81 -1.63 10.91
N ASN A 135 0.00 -2.42 11.58
CA ASN A 135 0.06 -3.87 11.47
C ASN A 135 -1.35 -4.48 11.38
N LEU A 136 -1.42 -5.72 10.93
CA LEU A 136 -2.67 -6.46 10.86
C LEU A 136 -3.06 -6.95 12.26
N ASP A 137 -4.21 -6.50 12.75
CA ASP A 137 -4.85 -7.11 13.90
C ASP A 137 -5.50 -8.43 13.47
N THR A 138 -4.91 -9.53 13.87
CA THR A 138 -5.38 -10.87 13.48
C THR A 138 -6.73 -11.24 14.08
N ALA A 139 -7.19 -10.54 15.13
CA ALA A 139 -8.49 -10.78 15.73
C ALA A 139 -9.63 -10.12 14.94
N THR A 140 -9.38 -8.95 14.36
CA THR A 140 -10.39 -8.17 13.61
C THR A 140 -10.17 -8.22 12.10
N GLY A 141 -8.99 -8.64 11.63
CA GLY A 141 -8.60 -8.58 10.23
C GLY A 141 -8.38 -7.15 9.71
N GLN A 142 -8.29 -6.15 10.58
CA GLN A 142 -8.11 -4.75 10.22
C GLN A 142 -6.66 -4.31 10.38
N LEU A 143 -6.27 -3.33 9.57
CA LEU A 143 -5.01 -2.63 9.74
C LEU A 143 -5.13 -1.64 10.90
N VAL A 144 -4.25 -1.72 11.88
CA VAL A 144 -4.28 -0.89 13.08
C VAL A 144 -2.94 -0.23 13.34
N LEU A 145 -2.97 0.98 13.88
CA LEU A 145 -1.77 1.69 14.33
C LEU A 145 -1.22 1.00 15.58
N THR A 146 -0.01 0.45 15.48
CA THR A 146 0.66 -0.28 16.57
C THR A 146 1.83 0.46 17.19
N GLY A 147 2.36 1.45 16.48
CA GLY A 147 3.46 2.30 16.96
C GLY A 147 3.36 3.70 16.37
N SER A 148 3.77 4.68 17.15
CA SER A 148 3.93 6.05 16.68
C SER A 148 5.03 6.74 17.49
N ASN A 149 5.89 7.47 16.81
CA ASN A 149 6.86 8.40 17.40
C ASN A 149 6.72 9.73 16.66
N THR A 150 6.51 10.80 17.41
CA THR A 150 6.18 12.11 16.84
C THR A 150 6.96 13.20 17.56
N GLU A 151 7.53 14.12 16.80
CA GLU A 151 8.07 15.40 17.26
C GLU A 151 7.00 16.48 17.07
N SER A 152 6.92 17.38 18.02
CA SER A 152 5.96 18.49 18.03
C SER A 152 6.64 19.77 18.52
N PHE A 153 6.28 20.91 17.94
CA PHE A 153 6.84 22.21 18.30
C PHE A 153 5.74 23.10 18.93
N ASP A 154 6.11 23.79 19.98
CA ASP A 154 5.25 24.84 20.55
C ASP A 154 5.40 26.18 19.79
N GLU A 155 4.64 27.20 20.18
CA GLU A 155 4.68 28.54 19.57
C GLU A 155 6.05 29.23 19.69
N ASN A 156 6.91 28.79 20.60
CA ASN A 156 8.25 29.31 20.81
C ASN A 156 9.33 28.47 20.14
N GLY A 157 8.94 27.38 19.46
CA GLY A 157 9.85 26.46 18.81
C GLY A 157 10.49 25.45 19.77
N ASN A 158 9.96 25.26 20.97
CA ASN A 158 10.42 24.20 21.86
C ASN A 158 9.87 22.84 21.37
N GLU A 159 10.75 21.85 21.33
CA GLU A 159 10.46 20.49 20.89
C GLU A 159 9.87 19.66 22.03
N THR A 160 8.89 18.82 21.69
CA THR A 160 8.34 17.82 22.60
C THR A 160 8.12 16.54 21.80
N TYR A 161 8.50 15.42 22.38
CA TYR A 161 8.43 14.11 21.75
C TYR A 161 7.32 13.28 22.37
N TYR A 162 6.64 12.49 21.54
CA TYR A 162 5.55 11.61 21.95
C TYR A 162 5.69 10.26 21.30
N ARG A 163 5.18 9.22 21.97
CA ARG A 163 5.04 7.88 21.41
C ARG A 163 3.73 7.23 21.85
N LEU A 164 3.36 6.13 21.24
CA LEU A 164 2.31 5.26 21.76
C LEU A 164 2.89 4.33 22.82
N ASP A 165 2.16 4.18 23.94
CA ASP A 165 2.44 3.15 24.93
C ASP A 165 1.84 1.79 24.51
N SER A 166 2.06 0.75 25.31
CA SER A 166 1.55 -0.61 25.05
C SER A 166 0.01 -0.73 25.05
N ARG A 167 -0.69 0.33 25.45
CA ARG A 167 -2.17 0.42 25.43
C ARG A 167 -2.67 1.27 24.27
N GLY A 168 -1.76 1.71 23.37
CA GLY A 168 -2.10 2.61 22.26
C GLY A 168 -2.41 4.05 22.71
N GLN A 169 -1.95 4.48 23.89
CA GLN A 169 -2.13 5.84 24.38
C GLN A 169 -0.92 6.69 24.07
N ARG A 170 -1.16 7.93 23.61
CA ARG A 170 -0.09 8.89 23.39
C ARG A 170 0.47 9.34 24.72
N VAL A 171 1.78 9.14 24.92
CA VAL A 171 2.53 9.54 26.10
C VAL A 171 3.75 10.35 25.71
N GLU A 172 4.26 11.19 26.61
CA GLU A 172 5.53 11.87 26.40
C GLU A 172 6.67 10.87 26.25
N SER A 173 7.64 11.23 25.42
CA SER A 173 8.83 10.47 25.11
C SER A 173 10.05 11.37 25.19
N THR A 174 11.22 10.85 24.90
CA THR A 174 12.49 11.58 24.86
C THR A 174 12.98 11.71 23.42
N GLU A 175 13.86 12.70 23.17
CA GLU A 175 14.57 12.82 21.92
C GLU A 175 15.35 11.54 21.57
N GLU A 176 15.96 10.91 22.57
CA GLU A 176 16.72 9.66 22.39
C GLU A 176 15.82 8.53 21.87
N GLU A 177 14.63 8.32 22.45
CA GLU A 177 13.65 7.32 21.99
C GLU A 177 13.14 7.64 20.57
N TYR A 178 12.90 8.91 20.26
CA TYR A 178 12.50 9.38 18.94
C TYR A 178 13.60 9.11 17.88
N LEU A 179 14.83 9.47 18.17
CA LEU A 179 15.96 9.21 17.25
C LEU A 179 16.22 7.71 17.06
N GLN A 180 16.06 6.91 18.12
CA GLN A 180 16.15 5.46 18.03
C GLN A 180 15.08 4.90 17.08
N ALA A 181 13.84 5.39 17.15
CA ALA A 181 12.77 4.97 16.23
C ALA A 181 13.13 5.27 14.77
N TRP A 182 13.76 6.41 14.48
CA TRP A 182 14.27 6.73 13.13
C TRP A 182 15.40 5.81 12.69
N GLU A 183 16.26 5.40 13.59
CA GLU A 183 17.32 4.40 13.25
C GLU A 183 16.74 3.04 12.95
N GLU A 184 15.74 2.59 13.71
CA GLU A 184 15.04 1.33 13.47
C GLU A 184 14.31 1.36 12.14
N TYR A 185 13.57 2.44 11.84
CA TYR A 185 12.94 2.67 10.54
C TYR A 185 13.95 2.53 9.40
N ARG A 186 15.07 3.26 9.44
CA ARG A 186 16.09 3.23 8.37
C ARG A 186 16.70 1.84 8.15
N LYS A 187 16.70 0.98 9.16
CA LYS A 187 17.25 -0.38 9.07
C LYS A 187 16.24 -1.39 8.54
N ASP A 188 14.96 -1.20 8.85
CA ASP A 188 13.91 -2.19 8.61
C ASP A 188 13.02 -1.85 7.40
N ALA A 189 12.72 -0.57 7.20
CA ALA A 189 11.75 -0.13 6.21
C ALA A 189 12.28 -0.21 4.77
N GLN A 190 11.50 -0.84 3.90
CA GLN A 190 11.74 -0.89 2.46
C GLN A 190 10.57 -0.23 1.73
N PRO A 191 10.81 0.71 0.81
CA PRO A 191 9.74 1.30 0.01
C PRO A 191 8.95 0.25 -0.75
N VAL A 192 7.62 0.41 -0.78
CA VAL A 192 6.74 -0.44 -1.58
C VAL A 192 6.71 0.08 -3.01
N GLU A 193 7.07 -0.77 -3.95
CA GLU A 193 6.96 -0.47 -5.40
C GLU A 193 5.59 -0.87 -5.93
N PHE A 194 4.99 0.03 -6.75
CA PHE A 194 3.67 -0.09 -7.36
C PHE A 194 3.73 -0.30 -8.87
#